data_47adf9d70f22c834edfa82ed9495ea65
#
_entry.id   47adf9d70f22c834edfa82ed9495ea65
#
_cell.length_a   1.000
_cell.length_b   1.000
_cell.length_c   1.000
_cell.angle_alpha   90.00
_cell.angle_beta   90.00
_cell.angle_gamma   90.00
#
_symmetry.space_group_name_H-M   'P 1'
#
loop_
_entity.id
_entity.type
_entity.pdbx_description
1 polymer ?
#
loop_
_entity_poly.entity_id
_entity_poly.type
_entity_poly.pdbx_seq_one_letter_code
_entity_poly.pdbx_strand_id
1 'polypeptide(L)'
;MHTARVIPGWFLVLFMAMSVILPASAREKTDVVILKNGDHITCEIKSLERGMLSVGTDAMGTVEIKWQDVERVTSIFQFRVQDAQGHLYVGSLQAAADRGQVNVVGQRSASNLDHLSIVEIHEVGRSRWTRLSGSADLSYSFTKASDRTQLNFSGDVIYRTEKYSGQLAYSSTLGTSNGETDADRKLLTLVGTREFSGKWLAYSRASFEHNLELQLDRRFSILGGPGYRITQSNRSMVTAIAAAAFTRESYYNEGISTNVEGFFGIDAQFFKLYSPKFDIVNQFVFLPNFTTRGRRRMEYNSKFRFEVLKDFFVTLTFYDSYDSKPPSETAQKNDYGFTTGLSWSFRR
;
A
#
# COMPACT_ATOMS: atom_id res chain seq x y z
N MET A 1 -11.05 -46.56 1.85
CA MET A 1 -11.09 -46.16 0.44
C MET A 1 -10.67 -44.67 0.40
N HIS A 2 -9.41 -44.40 0.03
CA HIS A 2 -8.88 -43.04 -0.07
C HIS A 2 -9.30 -42.44 -1.41
N THR A 3 -10.25 -41.54 -1.39
CA THR A 3 -10.54 -40.71 -2.57
C THR A 3 -9.55 -39.56 -2.62
N ALA A 4 -8.55 -39.67 -3.46
CA ALA A 4 -7.68 -38.55 -3.82
C ALA A 4 -8.55 -37.46 -4.47
N ARG A 5 -8.77 -36.35 -3.77
CA ARG A 5 -9.43 -35.17 -4.33
C ARG A 5 -8.47 -34.49 -5.31
N VAL A 6 -8.84 -34.58 -6.58
CA VAL A 6 -8.17 -33.92 -7.70
C VAL A 6 -8.23 -32.43 -7.49
N ILE A 7 -7.06 -31.81 -7.41
CA ILE A 7 -6.94 -30.34 -7.44
C ILE A 7 -7.57 -29.88 -8.76
N PRO A 8 -8.59 -29.00 -8.76
CA PRO A 8 -9.25 -28.60 -9.99
C PRO A 8 -8.25 -27.89 -10.90
N GLY A 9 -8.19 -28.33 -12.15
CA GLY A 9 -7.19 -27.93 -13.15
C GLY A 9 -7.06 -26.42 -13.45
N TRP A 10 -7.95 -25.60 -12.94
CA TRP A 10 -7.90 -24.13 -13.03
C TRP A 10 -6.70 -23.53 -12.25
N PHE A 11 -6.25 -24.20 -11.17
CA PHE A 11 -5.06 -23.77 -10.42
C PHE A 11 -3.78 -23.90 -11.25
N LEU A 12 -3.69 -24.93 -12.09
CA LEU A 12 -2.56 -25.13 -12.98
C LEU A 12 -2.55 -24.09 -14.13
N VAL A 13 -3.71 -23.71 -14.64
CA VAL A 13 -3.85 -22.70 -15.69
C VAL A 13 -3.52 -21.29 -15.16
N LEU A 14 -3.91 -20.97 -13.91
CA LEU A 14 -3.57 -19.69 -13.29
C LEU A 14 -2.06 -19.57 -13.01
N PHE A 15 -1.42 -20.64 -12.60
CA PHE A 15 0.03 -20.70 -12.36
C PHE A 15 0.84 -20.62 -13.68
N MET A 16 0.33 -21.16 -14.74
CA MET A 16 0.97 -21.13 -16.07
C MET A 16 0.80 -19.76 -16.77
N ALA A 17 -0.29 -19.04 -16.48
CA ALA A 17 -0.50 -17.67 -16.97
C ALA A 17 0.42 -16.64 -16.30
N MET A 18 0.94 -16.94 -15.10
CA MET A 18 1.85 -16.07 -14.34
C MET A 18 3.31 -16.19 -14.81
N SER A 19 3.63 -17.15 -15.68
CA SER A 19 4.98 -17.36 -16.25
C SER A 19 5.27 -16.51 -17.49
N VAL A 20 4.39 -15.62 -17.92
CA VAL A 20 4.72 -14.59 -18.91
C VAL A 20 5.53 -13.51 -18.20
N ILE A 21 6.79 -13.82 -17.91
CA ILE A 21 7.82 -12.84 -17.60
C ILE A 21 8.02 -12.07 -18.91
N LEU A 22 7.25 -11.01 -19.08
CA LEU A 22 7.55 -10.02 -20.12
C LEU A 22 8.95 -9.48 -19.79
N PRO A 23 9.89 -9.51 -20.72
CA PRO A 23 11.18 -8.88 -20.49
C PRO A 23 10.90 -7.41 -20.20
N ALA A 24 11.07 -7.00 -18.95
CA ALA A 24 11.16 -5.60 -18.62
C ALA A 24 12.36 -5.09 -19.42
N SER A 25 12.12 -4.31 -20.47
CA SER A 25 13.18 -3.64 -21.20
C SER A 25 13.89 -2.77 -20.18
N ALA A 26 15.02 -3.27 -19.69
CA ALA A 26 15.85 -2.54 -18.74
C ALA A 26 16.28 -1.24 -19.44
N ARG A 27 15.97 -0.12 -18.81
CA ARG A 27 16.42 1.20 -19.25
C ARG A 27 17.95 1.28 -19.12
N GLU A 28 18.60 2.02 -20.02
CA GLU A 28 20.02 2.33 -19.88
C GLU A 28 20.28 3.02 -18.53
N LYS A 29 21.25 2.54 -17.78
CA LYS A 29 21.64 3.05 -16.46
C LYS A 29 22.63 4.20 -16.63
N THR A 30 22.12 5.34 -17.06
CA THR A 30 22.89 6.57 -17.36
C THR A 30 22.68 7.67 -16.32
N ASP A 31 21.83 7.42 -15.33
CA ASP A 31 21.63 8.37 -14.24
C ASP A 31 22.84 8.37 -13.31
N VAL A 32 23.12 9.51 -12.72
CA VAL A 32 24.24 9.64 -11.77
C VAL A 32 23.72 10.16 -10.44
N VAL A 33 24.07 9.44 -9.38
CA VAL A 33 23.85 9.84 -7.99
C VAL A 33 25.19 10.10 -7.34
N ILE A 34 25.37 11.30 -6.77
CA ILE A 34 26.57 11.69 -6.03
C ILE A 34 26.21 11.75 -4.55
N LEU A 35 26.97 11.06 -3.73
CA LEU A 35 26.79 11.03 -2.28
C LEU A 35 27.62 12.13 -1.60
N LYS A 36 27.23 12.52 -0.39
CA LYS A 36 27.94 13.52 0.42
C LYS A 36 29.39 13.14 0.79
N ASN A 37 29.71 11.83 0.75
CA ASN A 37 31.07 11.33 0.94
C ASN A 37 31.92 11.37 -0.33
N GLY A 38 31.35 11.84 -1.45
CA GLY A 38 32.02 11.95 -2.74
C GLY A 38 31.87 10.72 -3.65
N ASP A 39 31.19 9.66 -3.24
CA ASP A 39 30.96 8.50 -4.11
C ASP A 39 30.04 8.84 -5.27
N HIS A 40 30.36 8.34 -6.46
CA HIS A 40 29.59 8.47 -7.68
C HIS A 40 29.01 7.12 -8.07
N ILE A 41 27.69 7.07 -8.23
CA ILE A 41 26.95 5.85 -8.59
C ILE A 41 26.26 6.07 -9.92
N THR A 42 26.72 5.37 -10.97
CA THR A 42 26.00 5.28 -12.25
C THR A 42 24.91 4.23 -12.12
N CYS A 43 23.66 4.61 -12.38
CA CYS A 43 22.52 3.78 -12.07
C CYS A 43 21.29 4.15 -12.91
N GLU A 44 20.21 3.47 -12.65
CA GLU A 44 18.84 3.82 -13.02
C GLU A 44 18.10 4.27 -11.75
N ILE A 45 17.71 5.53 -11.68
CA ILE A 45 16.85 6.03 -10.60
C ILE A 45 15.44 5.44 -10.78
N LYS A 46 14.99 4.65 -9.80
CA LYS A 46 13.66 4.01 -9.81
C LYS A 46 12.63 4.84 -9.09
N SER A 47 12.88 5.13 -7.81
CA SER A 47 11.98 5.93 -6.98
C SER A 47 12.67 6.52 -5.77
N LEU A 48 12.16 7.63 -5.28
CA LEU A 48 12.35 8.12 -3.92
C LEU A 48 11.04 7.98 -3.18
N GLU A 49 11.03 7.22 -2.12
CA GLU A 49 9.88 7.06 -1.23
C GLU A 49 10.37 6.90 0.21
N ARG A 50 9.65 7.52 1.15
CA ARG A 50 9.90 7.34 2.59
C ARG A 50 11.37 7.60 2.99
N GLY A 51 12.04 8.57 2.32
CA GLY A 51 13.42 8.94 2.58
C GLY A 51 14.49 7.96 2.08
N MET A 52 14.10 7.01 1.22
CA MET A 52 15.02 6.08 0.55
C MET A 52 14.94 6.23 -0.96
N LEU A 53 16.08 6.47 -1.58
CA LEU A 53 16.25 6.48 -3.03
C LEU A 53 16.60 5.07 -3.51
N SER A 54 15.70 4.47 -4.27
CA SER A 54 15.90 3.16 -4.90
C SER A 54 16.54 3.35 -6.25
N VAL A 55 17.68 2.71 -6.48
CA VAL A 55 18.43 2.78 -7.75
C VAL A 55 18.82 1.40 -8.23
N GLY A 56 18.79 1.19 -9.54
CA GLY A 56 19.25 -0.05 -10.18
C GLY A 56 20.68 0.13 -10.70
N THR A 57 21.60 -0.72 -10.28
CA THR A 57 23.01 -0.75 -10.77
C THR A 57 23.27 -2.05 -11.54
N ASP A 58 24.30 -2.07 -12.39
CA ASP A 58 24.67 -3.30 -13.11
C ASP A 58 25.35 -4.33 -12.19
N ALA A 59 26.24 -3.85 -11.32
CA ALA A 59 27.03 -4.72 -10.48
C ALA A 59 26.33 -5.17 -9.19
N MET A 60 25.45 -4.31 -8.60
CA MET A 60 24.87 -4.54 -7.28
C MET A 60 23.36 -4.82 -7.33
N GLY A 61 22.74 -4.81 -8.52
CA GLY A 61 21.29 -4.90 -8.66
C GLY A 61 20.60 -3.65 -8.12
N THR A 62 19.48 -3.83 -7.38
CA THR A 62 18.76 -2.69 -6.76
C THR A 62 19.36 -2.34 -5.42
N VAL A 63 19.76 -1.08 -5.25
CA VAL A 63 20.37 -0.51 -4.04
C VAL A 63 19.46 0.57 -3.47
N GLU A 64 19.34 0.61 -2.16
CA GLU A 64 18.60 1.63 -1.40
C GLU A 64 19.58 2.62 -0.76
N ILE A 65 19.46 3.88 -1.12
CA ILE A 65 20.34 4.96 -0.65
C ILE A 65 19.50 5.88 0.25
N LYS A 66 20.02 6.21 1.43
CA LYS A 66 19.37 7.21 2.28
C LYS A 66 19.34 8.55 1.56
N TRP A 67 18.16 9.12 1.36
CA TRP A 67 18.03 10.38 0.66
C TRP A 67 18.84 11.52 1.30
N GLN A 68 18.90 11.55 2.61
CA GLN A 68 19.70 12.53 3.34
C GLN A 68 21.22 12.49 3.04
N ASP A 69 21.75 11.34 2.57
CA ASP A 69 23.17 11.16 2.26
C ASP A 69 23.50 11.45 0.78
N VAL A 70 22.47 11.72 -0.03
CA VAL A 70 22.61 12.14 -1.42
C VAL A 70 22.96 13.62 -1.47
N GLU A 71 23.93 13.99 -2.30
CA GLU A 71 24.31 15.39 -2.57
C GLU A 71 23.70 15.87 -3.88
N ARG A 72 23.76 15.05 -4.95
CA ARG A 72 23.27 15.40 -6.28
C ARG A 72 22.65 14.19 -6.96
N VAL A 73 21.66 14.47 -7.80
CA VAL A 73 21.08 13.51 -8.74
C VAL A 73 20.96 14.13 -10.11
N THR A 74 21.32 13.36 -11.13
CA THR A 74 21.18 13.78 -12.53
C THR A 74 20.60 12.66 -13.36
N SER A 75 19.64 13.01 -14.21
CA SER A 75 19.02 12.11 -15.17
C SER A 75 18.43 12.87 -16.35
N ILE A 76 18.56 12.33 -17.55
CA ILE A 76 17.90 12.85 -18.76
C ILE A 76 16.45 12.43 -18.90
N PHE A 77 16.01 11.46 -18.08
CA PHE A 77 14.64 10.93 -18.13
C PHE A 77 13.68 11.83 -17.38
N GLN A 78 12.39 11.62 -17.60
CA GLN A 78 11.34 12.42 -16.99
C GLN A 78 10.89 11.80 -15.67
N PHE A 79 10.87 12.61 -14.61
CA PHE A 79 10.40 12.21 -13.30
C PHE A 79 9.26 13.12 -12.84
N ARG A 80 8.34 12.54 -12.11
CA ARG A 80 7.43 13.27 -11.23
C ARG A 80 8.14 13.43 -9.89
N VAL A 81 8.32 14.67 -9.46
CA VAL A 81 8.92 15.05 -8.20
C VAL A 81 7.87 15.74 -7.35
N GLN A 82 7.74 15.34 -6.09
CA GLN A 82 6.84 15.99 -5.15
C GLN A 82 7.61 16.52 -3.95
N ASP A 83 7.30 17.76 -3.56
CA ASP A 83 7.84 18.36 -2.35
C ASP A 83 6.94 18.13 -1.12
N ALA A 84 7.45 18.47 0.07
CA ALA A 84 6.73 18.34 1.33
C ALA A 84 5.48 19.25 1.44
N GLN A 85 5.37 20.25 0.57
CA GLN A 85 4.21 21.13 0.44
C GLN A 85 3.14 20.54 -0.49
N GLY A 86 3.46 19.45 -1.18
CA GLY A 86 2.57 18.75 -2.11
C GLY A 86 2.59 19.32 -3.53
N HIS A 87 3.54 20.23 -3.86
CA HIS A 87 3.68 20.69 -5.22
C HIS A 87 4.27 19.58 -6.10
N LEU A 88 3.77 19.48 -7.31
CA LEU A 88 4.16 18.47 -8.28
C LEU A 88 4.95 19.12 -9.41
N TYR A 89 6.13 18.58 -9.66
CA TYR A 89 7.02 18.98 -10.73
C TYR A 89 7.25 17.79 -11.66
N VAL A 90 7.29 18.04 -12.95
CA VAL A 90 7.57 17.00 -13.96
C VAL A 90 8.69 17.46 -14.87
N GLY A 91 9.79 16.73 -14.88
CA GLY A 91 10.96 17.09 -15.67
C GLY A 91 12.13 16.12 -15.50
N SER A 92 13.22 16.41 -16.20
CA SER A 92 14.51 15.76 -16.00
C SER A 92 15.20 16.32 -14.77
N LEU A 93 16.06 15.51 -14.16
CA LEU A 93 16.82 15.91 -12.97
C LEU A 93 18.19 16.42 -13.42
N GLN A 94 18.49 17.67 -13.11
CA GLN A 94 19.78 18.27 -13.45
C GLN A 94 20.51 18.74 -12.20
N ALA A 95 21.84 18.80 -12.31
CA ALA A 95 22.63 19.38 -11.25
C ALA A 95 22.29 20.87 -11.08
N ALA A 96 21.90 21.26 -9.88
CA ALA A 96 21.76 22.67 -9.55
C ALA A 96 23.14 23.31 -9.35
N ALA A 97 23.22 24.65 -9.49
CA ALA A 97 24.45 25.39 -9.22
C ALA A 97 24.85 25.28 -7.74
N ASP A 98 23.88 25.33 -6.85
CA ASP A 98 24.10 25.25 -5.42
C ASP A 98 24.06 23.80 -4.92
N ARG A 99 24.91 23.51 -3.92
CA ARG A 99 24.87 22.22 -3.21
C ARG A 99 23.57 22.07 -2.43
N GLY A 100 23.06 20.84 -2.36
CA GLY A 100 21.83 20.55 -1.64
C GLY A 100 20.54 20.97 -2.36
N GLN A 101 20.63 21.29 -3.64
CA GLN A 101 19.49 21.56 -4.52
C GLN A 101 19.42 20.58 -5.67
N VAL A 102 18.21 20.31 -6.12
CA VAL A 102 17.90 19.53 -7.32
C VAL A 102 17.14 20.43 -8.29
N ASN A 103 17.65 20.56 -9.50
CA ASN A 103 16.98 21.31 -10.56
C ASN A 103 16.11 20.35 -11.39
N VAL A 104 14.79 20.56 -11.34
CA VAL A 104 13.81 19.82 -12.13
C VAL A 104 13.49 20.62 -13.38
N VAL A 105 13.95 20.15 -14.53
CA VAL A 105 13.80 20.84 -15.80
C VAL A 105 12.65 20.22 -16.59
N GLY A 106 11.50 20.88 -16.55
CA GLY A 106 10.31 20.53 -17.30
C GLY A 106 10.26 21.20 -18.68
N GLN A 107 9.24 20.87 -19.46
CA GLN A 107 9.04 21.45 -20.80
C GLN A 107 8.79 22.96 -20.80
N ARG A 108 8.24 23.52 -19.72
CA ARG A 108 7.81 24.92 -19.64
C ARG A 108 8.57 25.75 -18.61
N SER A 109 9.17 25.11 -17.63
CA SER A 109 9.87 25.78 -16.53
C SER A 109 10.91 24.87 -15.91
N ALA A 110 11.95 25.47 -15.36
CA ALA A 110 12.90 24.83 -14.47
C ALA A 110 12.62 25.28 -13.03
N SER A 111 12.74 24.38 -12.07
CA SER A 111 12.50 24.66 -10.67
C SER A 111 13.66 24.10 -9.84
N ASN A 112 14.32 24.96 -9.06
CA ASN A 112 15.32 24.54 -8.09
C ASN A 112 14.61 24.22 -6.77
N LEU A 113 14.76 22.98 -6.31
CA LEU A 113 14.15 22.48 -5.09
C LEU A 113 15.23 22.17 -4.06
N ASP A 114 14.99 22.53 -2.80
CA ASP A 114 15.79 22.01 -1.70
C ASP A 114 15.67 20.48 -1.70
N HIS A 115 16.78 19.81 -1.77
CA HIS A 115 16.89 18.36 -1.80
C HIS A 115 16.13 17.70 -0.62
N LEU A 116 16.21 18.24 0.62
CA LEU A 116 15.49 17.68 1.76
C LEU A 116 14.00 17.94 1.74
N SER A 117 13.53 18.92 0.96
CA SER A 117 12.11 19.17 0.76
C SER A 117 11.46 18.16 -0.18
N ILE A 118 12.24 17.46 -1.01
CA ILE A 118 11.74 16.44 -1.93
C ILE A 118 11.40 15.18 -1.14
N VAL A 119 10.16 14.70 -1.28
CA VAL A 119 9.62 13.55 -0.54
C VAL A 119 9.30 12.35 -1.43
N GLU A 120 9.02 12.61 -2.72
CA GLU A 120 8.78 11.56 -3.71
C GLU A 120 9.44 11.90 -5.05
N ILE A 121 10.04 10.90 -5.65
CA ILE A 121 10.50 10.90 -7.04
C ILE A 121 10.02 9.61 -7.69
N HIS A 122 9.32 9.71 -8.80
CA HIS A 122 8.89 8.55 -9.59
C HIS A 122 9.16 8.81 -11.06
N GLU A 123 9.71 7.84 -11.75
CA GLU A 123 9.89 7.94 -13.18
C GLU A 123 8.54 8.04 -13.90
N VAL A 124 8.41 8.98 -14.80
CA VAL A 124 7.27 9.09 -15.72
C VAL A 124 7.60 8.25 -16.94
N GLY A 125 7.28 6.97 -16.90
CA GLY A 125 7.56 6.04 -17.98
C GLY A 125 6.87 6.42 -19.29
N ARG A 126 7.60 6.30 -20.41
CA ARG A 126 7.06 6.46 -21.76
C ARG A 126 6.04 5.38 -22.10
N SER A 127 6.21 4.18 -21.59
CA SER A 127 5.33 3.03 -21.81
C SER A 127 4.28 2.90 -20.71
N ARG A 128 3.08 2.45 -21.08
CA ARG A 128 2.02 2.12 -20.11
C ARG A 128 2.46 1.01 -19.15
N TRP A 129 3.33 0.12 -19.59
CA TRP A 129 3.83 -1.02 -18.80
C TRP A 129 4.81 -0.61 -17.70
N THR A 130 5.65 0.41 -17.93
CA THR A 130 6.59 0.91 -16.93
C THR A 130 5.90 1.68 -15.78
N ARG A 131 4.61 1.95 -15.92
CA ARG A 131 3.77 2.59 -14.89
C ARG A 131 3.06 1.59 -13.98
N LEU A 132 3.22 0.29 -14.26
CA LEU A 132 2.64 -0.79 -13.46
C LEU A 132 3.68 -1.33 -12.48
N SER A 133 3.25 -1.52 -11.24
CA SER A 133 3.97 -2.27 -10.21
C SER A 133 2.99 -3.16 -9.48
N GLY A 134 3.46 -4.19 -8.82
CA GLY A 134 2.57 -5.07 -8.08
C GLY A 134 3.31 -6.10 -7.26
N SER A 135 2.58 -6.77 -6.40
CA SER A 135 3.05 -7.88 -5.58
C SER A 135 2.05 -9.02 -5.55
N ALA A 136 2.54 -10.21 -5.25
CA ALA A 136 1.71 -11.37 -4.99
C ALA A 136 2.35 -12.21 -3.89
N ASP A 137 1.55 -12.56 -2.89
CA ASP A 137 1.95 -13.36 -1.74
C ASP A 137 1.05 -14.57 -1.62
N LEU A 138 1.65 -15.73 -1.35
CA LEU A 138 0.97 -16.97 -1.08
C LEU A 138 1.52 -17.55 0.21
N SER A 139 0.66 -17.86 1.16
CA SER A 139 1.04 -18.53 2.39
C SER A 139 0.15 -19.72 2.69
N TYR A 140 0.75 -20.76 3.23
CA TYR A 140 0.07 -21.99 3.63
C TYR A 140 0.48 -22.34 5.05
N SER A 141 -0.49 -22.68 5.87
CA SER A 141 -0.23 -23.20 7.20
C SER A 141 -1.03 -24.48 7.46
N PHE A 142 -0.44 -25.42 8.19
CA PHE A 142 -1.08 -26.64 8.64
C PHE A 142 -0.77 -26.89 10.12
N THR A 143 -1.83 -27.15 10.90
CA THR A 143 -1.71 -27.44 12.33
C THR A 143 -2.35 -28.80 12.63
N LYS A 144 -1.51 -29.80 12.85
CA LYS A 144 -1.94 -31.20 13.06
C LYS A 144 -2.82 -31.37 14.31
N ALA A 145 -2.56 -30.60 15.38
CA ALA A 145 -3.29 -30.74 16.64
C ALA A 145 -4.80 -30.40 16.52
N SER A 146 -5.16 -29.53 15.59
CA SER A 146 -6.54 -29.13 15.30
C SER A 146 -7.02 -29.55 13.91
N ASP A 147 -6.23 -30.38 13.18
CA ASP A 147 -6.44 -30.71 11.78
C ASP A 147 -6.85 -29.49 10.92
N ARG A 148 -6.21 -28.36 11.24
CA ARG A 148 -6.51 -27.08 10.59
C ARG A 148 -5.51 -26.79 9.48
N THR A 149 -6.06 -26.50 8.32
CA THR A 149 -5.32 -26.01 7.15
C THR A 149 -5.78 -24.62 6.79
N GLN A 150 -4.86 -23.72 6.51
CA GLN A 150 -5.19 -22.38 6.04
C GLN A 150 -4.32 -22.00 4.85
N LEU A 151 -4.96 -21.55 3.78
CA LEU A 151 -4.35 -21.00 2.58
C LEU A 151 -4.70 -19.53 2.47
N ASN A 152 -3.69 -18.67 2.39
CA ASN A 152 -3.88 -17.25 2.16
C ASN A 152 -3.20 -16.85 0.86
N PHE A 153 -3.91 -16.09 0.06
CA PHE A 153 -3.39 -15.43 -1.13
C PHE A 153 -3.67 -13.95 -1.04
N SER A 154 -2.68 -13.12 -1.36
CA SER A 154 -2.89 -11.69 -1.56
C SER A 154 -2.07 -11.21 -2.73
N GLY A 155 -2.57 -10.20 -3.43
CA GLY A 155 -1.85 -9.57 -4.52
C GLY A 155 -2.43 -8.20 -4.82
N ASP A 156 -1.57 -7.34 -5.33
CA ASP A 156 -1.98 -6.02 -5.79
C ASP A 156 -1.27 -5.61 -7.07
N VAL A 157 -1.94 -4.75 -7.82
CA VAL A 157 -1.39 -4.09 -8.99
C VAL A 157 -1.65 -2.60 -8.86
N ILE A 158 -0.60 -1.81 -8.97
CA ILE A 158 -0.65 -0.36 -8.89
C ILE A 158 -0.27 0.22 -10.24
N TYR A 159 -1.13 1.09 -10.77
CA TYR A 159 -0.85 1.91 -11.95
C TYR A 159 -0.71 3.37 -11.53
N ARG A 160 0.42 4.00 -11.87
CA ARG A 160 0.72 5.36 -11.45
C ARG A 160 1.05 6.24 -12.64
N THR A 161 0.43 7.42 -12.69
CA THR A 161 0.70 8.47 -13.67
C THR A 161 1.14 9.74 -12.96
N GLU A 162 1.31 10.83 -13.71
CA GLU A 162 1.71 12.13 -13.14
C GLU A 162 0.74 12.65 -12.08
N LYS A 163 -0.57 12.43 -12.24
CA LYS A 163 -1.60 13.00 -11.37
C LYS A 163 -2.57 11.97 -10.78
N TYR A 164 -2.54 10.74 -11.28
CA TYR A 164 -3.47 9.68 -10.90
C TYR A 164 -2.73 8.45 -10.43
N SER A 165 -3.24 7.81 -9.43
CA SER A 165 -2.87 6.44 -9.10
C SER A 165 -4.11 5.57 -8.97
N GLY A 166 -4.00 4.34 -9.42
CA GLY A 166 -5.02 3.30 -9.26
C GLY A 166 -4.38 2.06 -8.67
N GLN A 167 -5.05 1.44 -7.73
CA GLN A 167 -4.61 0.17 -7.15
C GLN A 167 -5.77 -0.82 -7.20
N LEU A 168 -5.52 -1.99 -7.74
CA LEU A 168 -6.39 -3.15 -7.64
C LEU A 168 -5.72 -4.15 -6.70
N ALA A 169 -6.41 -4.50 -5.61
CA ALA A 169 -5.92 -5.45 -4.62
C ALA A 169 -6.92 -6.57 -4.42
N TYR A 170 -6.43 -7.79 -4.29
CA TYR A 170 -7.24 -8.96 -3.99
C TYR A 170 -6.60 -9.75 -2.85
N SER A 171 -7.40 -10.19 -1.90
CA SER A 171 -7.00 -11.12 -0.86
C SER A 171 -8.01 -12.23 -0.67
N SER A 172 -7.52 -13.43 -0.36
CA SER A 172 -8.35 -14.60 -0.09
C SER A 172 -7.74 -15.41 1.06
N THR A 173 -8.58 -15.80 2.00
CA THR A 173 -8.24 -16.74 3.06
C THR A 173 -9.21 -17.91 2.99
N LEU A 174 -8.68 -19.12 2.88
CA LEU A 174 -9.44 -20.36 2.94
C LEU A 174 -8.91 -21.19 4.11
N GLY A 175 -9.78 -21.51 5.05
CA GLY A 175 -9.47 -22.34 6.21
C GLY A 175 -10.37 -23.56 6.26
N THR A 176 -9.79 -24.71 6.62
CA THR A 176 -10.55 -25.92 6.92
C THR A 176 -10.11 -26.47 8.27
N SER A 177 -11.05 -26.96 9.05
CA SER A 177 -10.81 -27.64 10.31
C SER A 177 -11.64 -28.91 10.35
N ASN A 178 -11.02 -30.04 10.68
CA ASN A 178 -11.66 -31.36 10.69
C ASN A 178 -12.40 -31.69 9.35
N GLY A 179 -11.88 -31.22 8.22
CA GLY A 179 -12.45 -31.44 6.89
C GLY A 179 -13.63 -30.52 6.52
N GLU A 180 -14.06 -29.64 7.40
CA GLU A 180 -15.08 -28.63 7.14
C GLU A 180 -14.45 -27.25 6.92
N THR A 181 -15.04 -26.42 6.06
CA THR A 181 -14.58 -25.04 5.83
C THR A 181 -15.01 -24.19 7.01
N ASP A 182 -14.04 -23.68 7.77
CA ASP A 182 -14.23 -22.82 8.92
C ASP A 182 -13.93 -21.33 8.63
N ALA A 183 -13.15 -21.05 7.60
CA ALA A 183 -12.88 -19.71 7.12
C ALA A 183 -12.93 -19.64 5.59
N ASP A 184 -13.74 -18.75 5.04
CA ASP A 184 -13.74 -18.36 3.62
C ASP A 184 -13.94 -16.84 3.55
N ARG A 185 -12.83 -16.13 3.33
CA ARG A 185 -12.85 -14.68 3.18
C ARG A 185 -12.25 -14.31 1.84
N LYS A 186 -12.93 -13.44 1.11
CA LYS A 186 -12.46 -12.87 -0.18
C LYS A 186 -12.72 -11.37 -0.18
N LEU A 187 -11.70 -10.61 -0.50
CA LEU A 187 -11.80 -9.16 -0.60
C LEU A 187 -11.13 -8.67 -1.88
N LEU A 188 -11.91 -8.03 -2.73
CA LEU A 188 -11.43 -7.31 -3.91
C LEU A 188 -11.60 -5.81 -3.64
N THR A 189 -10.55 -5.04 -3.84
CA THR A 189 -10.55 -3.58 -3.61
C THR A 189 -9.95 -2.86 -4.80
N LEU A 190 -10.65 -1.84 -5.28
CA LEU A 190 -10.15 -0.88 -6.27
C LEU A 190 -10.07 0.49 -5.60
N VAL A 191 -8.88 1.09 -5.58
CA VAL A 191 -8.63 2.43 -5.06
C VAL A 191 -8.21 3.33 -6.21
N GLY A 192 -8.78 4.51 -6.27
CA GLY A 192 -8.39 5.58 -7.17
C GLY A 192 -8.01 6.83 -6.39
N THR A 193 -6.88 7.43 -6.73
CA THR A 193 -6.45 8.69 -6.16
C THR A 193 -6.09 9.67 -7.27
N ARG A 194 -6.53 10.91 -7.15
CA ARG A 194 -6.10 12.02 -7.98
C ARG A 194 -5.44 13.07 -7.10
N GLU A 195 -4.20 13.38 -7.37
CA GLU A 195 -3.46 14.43 -6.68
C GLU A 195 -3.65 15.78 -7.37
N PHE A 196 -3.92 16.81 -6.59
CA PHE A 196 -3.96 18.19 -7.02
C PHE A 196 -2.68 18.89 -6.58
N SER A 197 -2.41 20.06 -7.14
CA SER A 197 -1.32 20.90 -6.64
C SER A 197 -1.58 21.27 -5.18
N GLY A 198 -0.55 21.18 -4.35
CA GLY A 198 -0.64 21.32 -2.90
C GLY A 198 -1.02 20.01 -2.21
N LYS A 199 -1.64 20.08 -1.05
CA LYS A 199 -1.89 18.95 -0.16
C LYS A 199 -3.24 18.25 -0.38
N TRP A 200 -4.04 18.70 -1.36
CA TRP A 200 -5.35 18.13 -1.64
C TRP A 200 -5.30 16.94 -2.58
N LEU A 201 -6.13 15.96 -2.35
CA LEU A 201 -6.35 14.82 -3.22
C LEU A 201 -7.84 14.47 -3.30
N ALA A 202 -8.26 13.86 -4.40
CA ALA A 202 -9.54 13.15 -4.47
C ALA A 202 -9.26 11.67 -4.24
N TYR A 203 -10.07 11.05 -3.41
CA TYR A 203 -9.98 9.64 -3.05
C TYR A 203 -11.26 8.93 -3.44
N SER A 204 -11.13 7.73 -4.00
CA SER A 204 -12.25 6.84 -4.27
C SER A 204 -11.85 5.40 -3.96
N ARG A 205 -12.80 4.61 -3.49
CA ARG A 205 -12.61 3.18 -3.23
C ARG A 205 -13.89 2.44 -3.58
N ALA A 206 -13.74 1.32 -4.28
CA ALA A 206 -14.78 0.32 -4.43
C ALA A 206 -14.27 -1.00 -3.86
N SER A 207 -15.11 -1.73 -3.16
CA SER A 207 -14.73 -3.03 -2.61
C SER A 207 -15.87 -4.03 -2.71
N PHE A 208 -15.49 -5.28 -2.92
CA PHE A 208 -16.38 -6.43 -2.84
C PHE A 208 -15.79 -7.41 -1.82
N GLU A 209 -16.60 -7.78 -0.83
CA GLU A 209 -16.20 -8.67 0.26
C GLU A 209 -17.19 -9.83 0.41
N HIS A 210 -16.64 -11.00 0.65
CA HIS A 210 -17.31 -12.19 1.17
C HIS A 210 -16.58 -12.63 2.43
N ASN A 211 -17.31 -13.01 3.49
CA ASN A 211 -16.71 -13.42 4.74
C ASN A 211 -17.62 -14.36 5.52
N LEU A 212 -17.29 -15.66 5.48
CA LEU A 212 -18.06 -16.71 6.13
C LEU A 212 -18.09 -16.57 7.66
N GLU A 213 -16.95 -16.15 8.27
CA GLU A 213 -16.85 -15.98 9.72
C GLU A 213 -17.79 -14.89 10.24
N LEU A 214 -18.04 -13.85 9.44
CA LEU A 214 -19.02 -12.81 9.74
C LEU A 214 -20.43 -13.12 9.24
N GLN A 215 -20.68 -14.32 8.72
CA GLN A 215 -21.93 -14.70 8.07
C GLN A 215 -22.33 -13.75 6.92
N LEU A 216 -21.35 -13.09 6.33
CA LEU A 216 -21.49 -12.12 5.26
C LEU A 216 -21.40 -12.84 3.91
N ASP A 217 -22.53 -13.03 3.23
CA ASP A 217 -22.57 -13.59 1.89
C ASP A 217 -21.86 -12.67 0.90
N ARG A 218 -22.21 -11.39 0.92
CA ARG A 218 -21.56 -10.38 0.08
C ARG A 218 -21.75 -8.98 0.62
N ARG A 219 -20.71 -8.16 0.48
CA ARG A 219 -20.75 -6.73 0.72
C ARG A 219 -20.13 -6.01 -0.46
N PHE A 220 -20.87 -5.11 -1.04
CA PHE A 220 -20.36 -4.15 -2.01
C PHE A 220 -20.33 -2.78 -1.37
N SER A 221 -19.20 -2.10 -1.43
CA SER A 221 -19.03 -0.74 -0.91
C SER A 221 -18.37 0.14 -1.96
N ILE A 222 -18.87 1.35 -2.11
CA ILE A 222 -18.25 2.40 -2.89
C ILE A 222 -18.20 3.66 -2.05
N LEU A 223 -17.07 4.33 -2.04
CA LEU A 223 -16.92 5.60 -1.36
C LEU A 223 -16.06 6.56 -2.19
N GLY A 224 -16.29 7.86 -1.98
CA GLY A 224 -15.50 8.89 -2.65
C GLY A 224 -15.62 10.22 -1.93
N GLY A 225 -14.52 10.97 -1.97
CA GLY A 225 -14.45 12.29 -1.33
C GLY A 225 -13.08 12.92 -1.38
N PRO A 226 -12.94 14.12 -0.82
CA PRO A 226 -11.66 14.80 -0.69
C PRO A 226 -10.78 14.17 0.39
N GLY A 227 -9.48 14.23 0.16
CA GLY A 227 -8.45 13.98 1.14
C GLY A 227 -7.47 15.16 1.24
N TYR A 228 -6.83 15.27 2.37
CA TYR A 228 -5.86 16.31 2.65
C TYR A 228 -4.62 15.71 3.34
N ARG A 229 -3.45 15.94 2.79
CA ARG A 229 -2.17 15.55 3.37
C ARG A 229 -1.75 16.58 4.42
N ILE A 230 -2.03 16.28 5.68
CA ILE A 230 -1.69 17.15 6.82
C ILE A 230 -0.18 17.31 6.89
N THR A 231 0.54 16.18 6.83
CA THR A 231 2.01 16.14 6.83
C THR A 231 2.50 15.18 5.78
N GLN A 232 3.55 15.57 5.06
CA GLN A 232 4.29 14.71 4.15
C GLN A 232 5.78 15.06 4.26
N SER A 233 6.59 14.08 4.63
CA SER A 233 8.02 14.24 4.80
C SER A 233 8.75 12.91 4.55
N ASN A 234 10.06 12.93 4.53
CA ASN A 234 10.89 11.73 4.44
C ASN A 234 10.87 10.84 5.69
N ARG A 235 10.05 11.18 6.71
CA ARG A 235 9.91 10.42 7.98
C ARG A 235 8.47 10.23 8.43
N SER A 236 7.52 10.95 7.84
CA SER A 236 6.12 10.88 8.25
C SER A 236 5.19 11.25 7.11
N MET A 237 4.03 10.60 7.08
CA MET A 237 2.92 10.95 6.20
C MET A 237 1.63 10.85 7.01
N VAL A 238 0.84 11.92 7.05
CA VAL A 238 -0.46 11.94 7.70
C VAL A 238 -1.48 12.47 6.70
N THR A 239 -2.49 11.66 6.42
CA THR A 239 -3.56 11.97 5.47
C THR A 239 -4.91 11.88 6.16
N ALA A 240 -5.74 12.88 6.03
CA ALA A 240 -7.15 12.86 6.41
C ALA A 240 -8.01 12.72 5.15
N ILE A 241 -9.08 11.92 5.25
CA ILE A 241 -10.05 11.69 4.17
C ILE A 241 -11.45 11.90 4.73
N ALA A 242 -12.27 12.65 4.01
CA ALA A 242 -13.70 12.76 4.27
C ALA A 242 -14.45 12.34 3.01
N ALA A 243 -15.35 11.35 3.13
CA ALA A 243 -16.04 10.78 1.98
C ALA A 243 -17.48 10.42 2.32
N ALA A 244 -18.32 10.28 1.28
CA ALA A 244 -19.59 9.58 1.38
C ALA A 244 -19.39 8.14 0.93
N ALA A 245 -19.98 7.20 1.66
CA ALA A 245 -19.93 5.78 1.39
C ALA A 245 -21.34 5.23 1.16
N PHE A 246 -21.46 4.38 0.15
CA PHE A 246 -22.64 3.57 -0.12
C PHE A 246 -22.24 2.11 0.06
N THR A 247 -22.99 1.40 0.90
CA THR A 247 -22.72 -0.01 1.21
C THR A 247 -23.98 -0.83 1.06
N ARG A 248 -23.90 -1.93 0.34
CA ARG A 248 -24.96 -2.94 0.22
C ARG A 248 -24.43 -4.27 0.72
N GLU A 249 -25.10 -4.81 1.73
CA GLU A 249 -24.70 -6.02 2.45
C GLU A 249 -25.81 -7.08 2.34
N SER A 250 -25.41 -8.34 2.19
CA SER A 250 -26.28 -9.51 2.27
C SER A 250 -25.68 -10.48 3.26
N TYR A 251 -26.43 -10.85 4.27
CA TYR A 251 -26.05 -11.85 5.27
C TYR A 251 -26.82 -13.14 5.02
N TYR A 252 -26.25 -14.29 5.38
CA TYR A 252 -26.87 -15.60 5.13
C TYR A 252 -28.24 -15.74 5.79
N ASN A 253 -28.46 -15.09 6.94
CA ASN A 253 -29.69 -15.27 7.74
C ASN A 253 -30.54 -13.99 7.90
N GLU A 254 -30.10 -12.83 7.35
CA GLU A 254 -30.74 -11.54 7.70
C GLU A 254 -31.17 -10.69 6.48
N GLY A 255 -31.06 -11.22 5.27
CA GLY A 255 -31.49 -10.51 4.07
C GLY A 255 -30.52 -9.39 3.64
N ILE A 256 -31.04 -8.42 2.88
CA ILE A 256 -30.24 -7.36 2.24
C ILE A 256 -30.38 -6.06 3.01
N SER A 257 -29.28 -5.45 3.39
CA SER A 257 -29.23 -4.10 3.97
C SER A 257 -28.51 -3.14 3.03
N THR A 258 -29.04 -1.93 2.92
CA THR A 258 -28.42 -0.85 2.13
C THR A 258 -28.20 0.36 3.03
N ASN A 259 -26.97 0.85 3.06
CA ASN A 259 -26.56 1.91 3.97
C ASN A 259 -25.86 3.04 3.18
N VAL A 260 -26.19 4.27 3.57
CA VAL A 260 -25.43 5.47 3.22
C VAL A 260 -24.73 5.94 4.48
N GLU A 261 -23.42 6.10 4.40
CA GLU A 261 -22.57 6.43 5.54
C GLU A 261 -21.66 7.60 5.21
N GLY A 262 -21.33 8.40 6.22
CA GLY A 262 -20.13 9.24 6.16
C GLY A 262 -18.89 8.37 6.37
N PHE A 263 -17.79 8.78 5.83
CA PHE A 263 -16.48 8.19 6.05
C PHE A 263 -15.50 9.30 6.45
N PHE A 264 -14.92 9.19 7.63
CA PHE A 264 -13.87 10.06 8.12
C PHE A 264 -12.67 9.19 8.51
N GLY A 265 -11.60 9.28 7.73
CA GLY A 265 -10.40 8.48 7.92
C GLY A 265 -9.18 9.33 8.21
N ILE A 266 -8.31 8.83 9.09
CA ILE A 266 -6.97 9.36 9.31
C ILE A 266 -6.01 8.20 9.17
N ASP A 267 -5.05 8.34 8.23
CA ASP A 267 -3.90 7.46 8.09
C ASP A 267 -2.66 8.25 8.52
N ALA A 268 -1.94 7.74 9.52
CA ALA A 268 -0.75 8.37 10.05
C ALA A 268 0.41 7.36 10.08
N GLN A 269 1.41 7.62 9.27
CA GLN A 269 2.60 6.79 9.11
C GLN A 269 3.84 7.55 9.58
N PHE A 270 4.64 6.88 10.43
CA PHE A 270 5.94 7.37 10.88
C PHE A 270 6.97 6.29 10.61
N PHE A 271 8.04 6.63 9.92
CA PHE A 271 8.96 5.62 9.42
C PHE A 271 10.41 6.10 9.39
N LYS A 272 11.30 5.15 9.55
CA LYS A 272 12.73 5.27 9.31
C LYS A 272 13.21 3.95 8.73
N LEU A 273 13.60 3.94 7.47
CA LEU A 273 13.95 2.71 6.74
C LEU A 273 15.45 2.38 6.77
N TYR A 274 16.24 3.08 7.56
CA TYR A 274 17.64 2.78 7.84
C TYR A 274 17.85 2.48 9.32
N SER A 275 18.86 1.66 9.63
CA SER A 275 19.07 1.11 10.99
C SER A 275 19.27 2.17 12.09
N PRO A 276 18.64 2.02 13.26
CA PRO A 276 17.58 1.06 13.54
C PRO A 276 16.30 1.44 12.81
N LYS A 277 15.73 0.46 12.06
CA LYS A 277 14.53 0.69 11.25
C LYS A 277 13.29 0.66 12.14
N PHE A 278 12.37 1.57 11.90
CA PHE A 278 11.04 1.48 12.48
C PHE A 278 9.98 1.92 11.47
N ASP A 279 8.78 1.38 11.65
CA ASP A 279 7.60 1.70 10.87
C ASP A 279 6.38 1.63 11.78
N ILE A 280 5.67 2.75 11.90
CA ILE A 280 4.45 2.88 12.70
C ILE A 280 3.35 3.33 11.76
N VAL A 281 2.32 2.50 11.63
CA VAL A 281 1.13 2.80 10.82
C VAL A 281 -0.07 2.83 11.74
N ASN A 282 -0.78 3.95 11.78
CA ASN A 282 -2.02 4.11 12.50
C ASN A 282 -3.11 4.47 11.51
N GLN A 283 -4.21 3.74 11.55
CA GLN A 283 -5.39 4.00 10.73
C GLN A 283 -6.60 4.11 11.66
N PHE A 284 -7.27 5.22 11.58
CA PHE A 284 -8.53 5.45 12.28
C PHE A 284 -9.62 5.77 11.26
N VAL A 285 -10.75 5.10 11.38
CA VAL A 285 -11.93 5.32 10.53
C VAL A 285 -13.16 5.47 11.40
N PHE A 286 -13.95 6.49 11.13
CA PHE A 286 -15.25 6.73 11.73
C PHE A 286 -16.31 6.77 10.64
N LEU A 287 -17.37 5.95 10.79
CA LEU A 287 -18.46 5.77 9.83
C LEU A 287 -19.82 6.04 10.51
N PRO A 288 -20.29 7.29 10.54
CA PRO A 288 -21.67 7.58 10.92
C PRO A 288 -22.64 7.10 9.84
N ASN A 289 -23.65 6.34 10.22
CA ASN A 289 -24.65 5.82 9.29
C ASN A 289 -25.85 6.78 9.21
N PHE A 290 -26.20 7.20 8.01
CA PHE A 290 -27.32 8.12 7.76
C PHE A 290 -28.64 7.38 7.49
N THR A 291 -28.58 6.13 7.05
CA THR A 291 -29.76 5.29 6.79
C THR A 291 -30.26 4.66 8.08
N THR A 292 -29.42 4.05 8.86
CA THR A 292 -29.74 3.47 10.16
C THR A 292 -29.46 4.49 11.25
N ARG A 293 -30.51 5.20 11.69
CA ARG A 293 -30.40 6.29 12.66
C ARG A 293 -29.67 5.86 13.93
N GLY A 294 -28.57 6.57 14.24
CA GLY A 294 -27.78 6.38 15.45
C GLY A 294 -26.78 5.21 15.38
N ARG A 295 -26.67 4.48 14.26
CA ARG A 295 -25.56 3.53 14.04
C ARG A 295 -24.28 4.29 13.75
N ARG A 296 -23.21 3.93 14.47
CA ARG A 296 -21.86 4.47 14.27
C ARG A 296 -20.88 3.31 14.32
N ARG A 297 -19.97 3.27 13.38
CA ARG A 297 -18.87 2.32 13.36
C ARG A 297 -17.56 3.06 13.53
N MET A 298 -16.62 2.46 14.22
CA MET A 298 -15.24 2.95 14.36
C MET A 298 -14.31 1.78 14.14
N GLU A 299 -13.23 2.03 13.43
CA GLU A 299 -12.18 1.07 13.18
C GLU A 299 -10.84 1.74 13.50
N TYR A 300 -10.04 1.09 14.32
CA TYR A 300 -8.69 1.54 14.61
C TYR A 300 -7.72 0.39 14.40
N ASN A 301 -6.70 0.63 13.59
CA ASN A 301 -5.63 -0.31 13.35
C ASN A 301 -4.30 0.39 13.61
N SER A 302 -3.47 -0.19 14.45
CA SER A 302 -2.12 0.28 14.73
C SER A 302 -1.12 -0.85 14.54
N LYS A 303 -0.11 -0.61 13.72
CA LYS A 303 1.00 -1.55 13.52
C LYS A 303 2.30 -0.84 13.82
N PHE A 304 3.03 -1.37 14.78
CA PHE A 304 4.36 -0.93 15.14
C PHE A 304 5.37 -2.01 14.78
N ARG A 305 6.38 -1.66 14.03
CA ARG A 305 7.47 -2.54 13.62
C ARG A 305 8.80 -1.87 13.95
N PHE A 306 9.64 -2.56 14.69
CA PHE A 306 10.92 -2.03 15.15
C PHE A 306 12.05 -3.04 14.95
N GLU A 307 13.19 -2.58 14.43
CA GLU A 307 14.39 -3.38 14.25
C GLU A 307 15.14 -3.48 15.59
N VAL A 308 15.17 -4.67 16.16
CA VAL A 308 15.89 -4.95 17.41
C VAL A 308 17.34 -5.40 17.16
N LEU A 309 17.54 -6.15 16.09
CA LEU A 309 18.84 -6.52 15.55
C LEU A 309 18.81 -6.30 14.04
N LYS A 310 19.95 -6.21 13.39
CA LYS A 310 20.03 -5.98 11.95
C LYS A 310 19.13 -6.97 11.21
N ASP A 311 18.15 -6.42 10.48
CA ASP A 311 17.14 -7.14 9.69
C ASP A 311 16.21 -8.08 10.50
N PHE A 312 16.25 -8.02 11.84
CA PHE A 312 15.38 -8.73 12.75
C PHE A 312 14.45 -7.75 13.48
N PHE A 313 13.14 -7.98 13.37
CA PHE A 313 12.11 -7.04 13.80
C PHE A 313 11.15 -7.67 14.81
N VAL A 314 10.74 -6.85 15.76
CA VAL A 314 9.53 -7.05 16.55
C VAL A 314 8.38 -6.29 15.89
N THR A 315 7.25 -6.94 15.73
CA THR A 315 6.01 -6.35 15.23
C THR A 315 4.95 -6.46 16.30
N LEU A 316 4.31 -5.33 16.61
CA LEU A 316 3.14 -5.24 17.47
C LEU A 316 1.98 -4.75 16.61
N THR A 317 0.86 -5.43 16.66
CA THR A 317 -0.36 -5.02 15.96
C THR A 317 -1.50 -4.96 16.96
N PHE A 318 -2.24 -3.87 16.94
CA PHE A 318 -3.46 -3.67 17.68
C PHE A 318 -4.57 -3.32 16.71
N TYR A 319 -5.73 -3.92 16.88
CA TYR A 319 -6.94 -3.51 16.18
C TYR A 319 -8.09 -3.36 17.18
N ASP A 320 -9.02 -2.47 16.81
CA ASP A 320 -10.27 -2.25 17.53
C ASP A 320 -11.36 -1.92 16.50
N SER A 321 -12.45 -2.66 16.56
CA SER A 321 -13.62 -2.51 15.69
C SER A 321 -14.87 -2.37 16.53
N TYR A 322 -15.53 -1.25 16.43
CA TYR A 322 -16.73 -0.93 17.16
C TYR A 322 -17.91 -0.69 16.22
N ASP A 323 -19.05 -1.33 16.50
CA ASP A 323 -20.37 -1.05 15.88
C ASP A 323 -21.43 -0.85 16.96
N SER A 324 -21.99 0.35 17.03
CA SER A 324 -23.00 0.67 18.04
C SER A 324 -24.34 -0.10 17.87
N LYS A 325 -24.60 -0.59 16.65
CA LYS A 325 -25.78 -1.37 16.28
C LYS A 325 -25.36 -2.46 15.29
N PRO A 326 -24.74 -3.54 15.78
CA PRO A 326 -24.38 -4.66 14.94
C PRO A 326 -25.63 -5.31 14.35
N PRO A 327 -25.54 -5.98 13.19
CA PRO A 327 -26.68 -6.56 12.48
C PRO A 327 -27.38 -7.66 13.27
N SER A 328 -26.69 -8.39 14.15
CA SER A 328 -27.26 -9.42 15.01
C SER A 328 -27.26 -8.96 16.48
N GLU A 329 -28.33 -9.22 17.19
CA GLU A 329 -28.43 -8.92 18.64
C GLU A 329 -27.41 -9.72 19.47
N THR A 330 -26.94 -10.85 18.96
CA THR A 330 -25.92 -11.69 19.60
C THR A 330 -24.48 -11.26 19.27
N ALA A 331 -24.29 -10.39 18.24
CA ALA A 331 -22.99 -9.92 17.84
C ALA A 331 -22.42 -8.93 18.88
N GLN A 332 -21.15 -9.07 19.18
CA GLN A 332 -20.43 -8.15 20.06
C GLN A 332 -20.33 -6.77 19.40
N LYS A 333 -20.57 -5.73 20.20
CA LYS A 333 -20.44 -4.33 19.71
C LYS A 333 -19.02 -3.87 19.54
N ASN A 334 -18.10 -4.50 20.25
CA ASN A 334 -16.68 -4.17 20.22
C ASN A 334 -15.86 -5.45 20.07
N ASP A 335 -14.93 -5.42 19.15
CA ASP A 335 -13.95 -6.48 18.92
C ASP A 335 -12.55 -5.85 18.84
N TYR A 336 -11.67 -6.23 19.73
CA TYR A 336 -10.30 -5.76 19.73
C TYR A 336 -9.31 -6.89 19.93
N GLY A 337 -8.13 -6.73 19.39
CA GLY A 337 -7.09 -7.73 19.53
C GLY A 337 -5.70 -7.11 19.50
N PHE A 338 -4.78 -7.85 20.10
CA PHE A 338 -3.38 -7.51 20.11
C PHE A 338 -2.56 -8.72 19.69
N THR A 339 -1.66 -8.52 18.75
CA THR A 339 -0.74 -9.56 18.29
C THR A 339 0.70 -9.08 18.36
N THR A 340 1.59 -9.98 18.73
CA THR A 340 3.03 -9.76 18.67
C THR A 340 3.65 -10.76 17.72
N GLY A 341 4.65 -10.31 16.98
CA GLY A 341 5.35 -11.18 16.05
C GLY A 341 6.83 -10.84 15.97
N LEU A 342 7.61 -11.84 15.60
CA LEU A 342 9.00 -11.67 15.24
C LEU A 342 9.13 -11.89 13.73
N SER A 343 9.84 -11.01 13.06
CA SER A 343 10.10 -11.16 11.63
C SER A 343 11.56 -10.91 11.31
N TRP A 344 12.09 -11.68 10.42
CA TRP A 344 13.42 -11.49 9.89
C TRP A 344 13.32 -11.19 8.39
N SER A 345 13.91 -10.08 7.96
CA SER A 345 13.99 -9.75 6.54
C SER A 345 15.42 -9.97 6.06
N PHE A 346 15.57 -10.83 5.08
CA PHE A 346 16.85 -10.99 4.38
C PHE A 346 16.67 -10.51 2.94
N ARG A 347 17.59 -9.68 2.48
CA ARG A 347 17.70 -9.31 1.06
C ARG A 347 18.79 -10.17 0.45
N ARG A 348 18.49 -10.81 -0.66
CA ARG A 348 19.51 -11.34 -1.58
C ARG A 348 19.92 -10.28 -2.58
#